data_64b883047d4a26819397d9b17ce34a56
#
_entry.id   64b883047d4a26819397d9b17ce34a56
#
_cell.length_a   1.000
_cell.length_b   1.000
_cell.length_c   1.000
_cell.angle_alpha   90.00
_cell.angle_beta   90.00
_cell.angle_gamma   90.00
#
_symmetry.space_group_name_H-M   'P 1'
#
loop_
_entity.id
_entity.type
_entity.pdbx_description
1 polymer ?
#
loop_
_entity_poly.entity_id
_entity_poly.type
_entity_poly.pdbx_seq_one_letter_code
_entity_poly.pdbx_strand_id
1 'polypeptide(L)'
;MKKLHYLVSAAATLGCLLLSACCSTPTQPGIYNVLDYGAKGDGTTDDAAAIQQAIDQCAAQGGGQVIFPAGHTFMSGPVELKSNVDYHLEVNSTWLANPDESIYTLSAFGENRGEGMKWIWCKDQRNISITGQGTIDGNGIAFMGEELLDSYELKELKDPTFDPRPHVLTLMGVEHLQIRDVTVRNGAYWTVHLIGCHDASIIGISLLNNLKIRNGDGIDIDHSTKVRIADCYITSGDDCICLKNRREY
;
A
#
# COMPACT_ATOMS: atom_id res chain seq x y z
N MET A 1 -4.81 91.79 29.59
CA MET A 1 -5.27 90.43 29.96
C MET A 1 -5.15 89.54 28.69
N LYS A 2 -4.09 88.71 28.59
CA LYS A 2 -3.81 87.87 27.44
C LYS A 2 -4.28 86.45 27.78
N LYS A 3 -5.20 85.91 26.98
CA LYS A 3 -5.62 84.51 27.09
C LYS A 3 -4.66 83.65 26.32
N LEU A 4 -4.08 82.65 27.00
CA LEU A 4 -3.18 81.62 26.46
C LEU A 4 -4.03 80.44 25.97
N HIS A 5 -3.90 80.09 24.70
CA HIS A 5 -4.55 78.93 24.14
C HIS A 5 -3.56 77.73 24.10
N TYR A 6 -3.88 76.66 24.78
CA TYR A 6 -3.13 75.40 24.66
C TYR A 6 -3.68 74.58 23.50
N LEU A 7 -2.83 74.33 22.57
CA LEU A 7 -3.06 73.32 21.48
C LEU A 7 -2.68 71.96 22.04
N VAL A 8 -3.64 71.06 22.13
CA VAL A 8 -3.39 69.63 22.40
C VAL A 8 -3.19 68.89 21.05
N SER A 9 -1.98 68.43 20.82
CA SER A 9 -1.64 67.59 19.66
C SER A 9 -1.94 66.14 20.00
N ALA A 10 -2.94 65.54 19.34
CA ALA A 10 -3.21 64.12 19.41
C ALA A 10 -2.35 63.40 18.39
N ALA A 11 -1.35 62.65 18.85
CA ALA A 11 -0.59 61.74 18.01
C ALA A 11 -1.36 60.43 17.85
N ALA A 12 -1.86 60.19 16.66
CA ALA A 12 -2.46 58.88 16.28
C ALA A 12 -1.34 57.91 15.90
N THR A 13 -1.08 56.96 16.78
CA THR A 13 -0.21 55.82 16.51
C THR A 13 -0.96 54.79 15.65
N LEU A 14 -0.62 54.74 14.37
CA LEU A 14 -1.09 53.73 13.41
C LEU A 14 -0.32 52.42 13.63
N GLY A 15 -0.93 51.48 14.36
CA GLY A 15 -0.37 50.15 14.55
C GLY A 15 -0.49 49.34 13.26
N CYS A 16 0.61 49.12 12.53
CA CYS A 16 0.71 48.15 11.46
C CYS A 16 0.69 46.75 12.05
N LEU A 17 -0.47 46.08 12.00
CA LEU A 17 -0.55 44.64 12.18
C LEU A 17 0.06 43.97 10.94
N LEU A 18 1.31 43.50 11.04
CA LEU A 18 1.91 42.60 10.09
C LEU A 18 1.25 41.22 10.25
N LEU A 19 0.25 40.91 9.43
CA LEU A 19 -0.23 39.58 9.20
C LEU A 19 0.90 38.84 8.48
N SER A 20 1.72 38.07 9.22
CA SER A 20 2.61 37.05 8.65
C SER A 20 1.73 35.97 8.06
N ALA A 21 1.39 36.10 6.78
CA ALA A 21 0.90 34.98 5.99
C ALA A 21 2.04 33.96 5.93
N CYS A 22 1.92 32.89 6.72
CA CYS A 22 2.71 31.68 6.52
C CYS A 22 2.38 31.16 5.11
N CYS A 23 3.10 31.66 4.11
CA CYS A 23 3.15 31.06 2.78
C CYS A 23 3.97 29.78 2.95
N SER A 24 3.32 28.66 3.26
CA SER A 24 3.94 27.36 3.14
C SER A 24 4.29 27.17 1.67
N THR A 25 5.55 27.36 1.33
CA THR A 25 6.09 26.89 0.04
C THR A 25 5.72 25.44 -0.08
N PRO A 26 5.15 24.98 -1.21
CA PRO A 26 4.95 23.58 -1.43
C PRO A 26 6.32 22.92 -1.35
N THR A 27 6.57 22.16 -0.31
CA THR A 27 7.74 21.30 -0.19
C THR A 27 7.66 20.32 -1.34
N GLN A 28 8.72 20.23 -2.15
CA GLN A 28 8.80 19.16 -3.15
C GLN A 28 8.64 17.83 -2.41
N PRO A 29 7.87 16.88 -2.97
CA PRO A 29 7.71 15.57 -2.37
C PRO A 29 9.07 14.96 -2.07
N GLY A 30 9.28 14.56 -0.83
CA GLY A 30 10.54 13.94 -0.41
C GLY A 30 10.71 12.54 -1.01
N ILE A 31 11.96 12.11 -1.12
CA ILE A 31 12.33 10.74 -1.52
C ILE A 31 12.83 10.02 -0.27
N TYR A 32 12.26 8.85 0.02
CA TYR A 32 12.54 8.04 1.19
C TYR A 32 12.98 6.65 0.74
N ASN A 33 14.30 6.44 0.71
CA ASN A 33 14.87 5.15 0.30
C ASN A 33 14.81 4.18 1.48
N VAL A 34 14.20 3.02 1.32
CA VAL A 34 14.05 2.03 2.40
C VAL A 34 15.39 1.57 2.98
N LEU A 35 16.48 1.59 2.21
CA LEU A 35 17.81 1.27 2.69
C LEU A 35 18.32 2.28 3.72
N ASP A 36 17.94 3.56 3.62
CA ASP A 36 18.32 4.61 4.57
C ASP A 36 17.68 4.41 5.94
N TYR A 37 16.63 3.59 6.01
CA TYR A 37 15.90 3.21 7.23
C TYR A 37 16.33 1.85 7.77
N GLY A 38 17.33 1.22 7.15
CA GLY A 38 17.95 -0.01 7.62
C GLY A 38 17.47 -1.30 6.96
N ALA A 39 16.62 -1.22 5.93
CA ALA A 39 16.29 -2.38 5.13
C ALA A 39 17.56 -2.99 4.52
N LYS A 40 17.61 -4.33 4.44
CA LYS A 40 18.76 -5.06 3.91
C LYS A 40 18.61 -5.35 2.42
N GLY A 41 17.41 -5.64 1.98
CA GLY A 41 17.15 -6.01 0.59
C GLY A 41 17.91 -7.25 0.14
N ASP A 42 18.17 -8.19 1.06
CA ASP A 42 18.95 -9.41 0.83
C ASP A 42 18.09 -10.65 0.55
N GLY A 43 16.76 -10.49 0.56
CA GLY A 43 15.78 -11.56 0.32
C GLY A 43 15.58 -12.52 1.48
N THR A 44 16.22 -12.30 2.63
CA THR A 44 16.19 -13.21 3.79
C THR A 44 15.90 -12.50 5.10
N THR A 45 16.32 -11.26 5.25
CA THR A 45 16.04 -10.41 6.42
C THR A 45 14.61 -9.86 6.31
N ASP A 46 13.85 -9.90 7.41
CA ASP A 46 12.54 -9.21 7.45
C ASP A 46 12.76 -7.69 7.54
N ASP A 47 12.50 -7.01 6.44
CA ASP A 47 12.65 -5.57 6.29
C ASP A 47 11.39 -4.77 6.66
N ALA A 48 10.32 -5.42 7.17
CA ALA A 48 9.02 -4.79 7.44
C ALA A 48 9.13 -3.53 8.31
N ALA A 49 9.93 -3.59 9.38
CA ALA A 49 10.10 -2.45 10.29
C ALA A 49 10.78 -1.25 9.61
N ALA A 50 11.80 -1.49 8.80
CA ALA A 50 12.52 -0.44 8.07
C ALA A 50 11.64 0.17 6.97
N ILE A 51 10.90 -0.67 6.23
CA ILE A 51 9.94 -0.22 5.21
C ILE A 51 8.85 0.62 5.87
N GLN A 52 8.26 0.15 6.98
CA GLN A 52 7.21 0.89 7.69
C GLN A 52 7.72 2.24 8.20
N GLN A 53 8.96 2.30 8.71
CA GLN A 53 9.56 3.56 9.17
C GLN A 53 9.72 4.56 8.02
N ALA A 54 10.16 4.12 6.84
CA ALA A 54 10.25 4.97 5.65
C ALA A 54 8.88 5.52 5.24
N ILE A 55 7.86 4.66 5.24
CA ILE A 55 6.47 5.03 4.93
C ILE A 55 5.93 6.05 5.93
N ASP A 56 6.09 5.79 7.23
CA ASP A 56 5.58 6.66 8.28
C ASP A 56 6.27 8.04 8.24
N GLN A 57 7.58 8.08 7.99
CA GLN A 57 8.32 9.32 7.84
C GLN A 57 7.87 10.11 6.60
N CYS A 58 7.68 9.42 5.47
CA CYS A 58 7.16 10.04 4.25
C CYS A 58 5.78 10.67 4.49
N ALA A 59 4.86 9.91 5.07
CA ALA A 59 3.50 10.37 5.37
C ALA A 59 3.50 11.54 6.37
N ALA A 60 4.33 11.48 7.40
CA ALA A 60 4.46 12.54 8.42
C ALA A 60 4.96 13.87 7.82
N GLN A 61 5.70 13.84 6.73
CA GLN A 61 6.15 15.02 5.98
C GLN A 61 5.17 15.49 4.90
N GLY A 62 3.96 14.91 4.88
CA GLY A 62 2.89 15.30 3.95
C GLY A 62 2.83 14.46 2.68
N GLY A 63 3.67 13.46 2.54
CA GLY A 63 3.74 12.55 1.40
C GLY A 63 5.03 12.68 0.59
N GLY A 64 5.15 11.85 -0.42
CA GLY A 64 6.33 11.77 -1.27
C GLY A 64 6.46 10.40 -1.91
N GLN A 65 7.70 9.99 -2.15
CA GLN A 65 8.00 8.71 -2.77
C GLN A 65 8.84 7.85 -1.84
N VAL A 66 8.36 6.64 -1.53
CA VAL A 66 9.13 5.59 -0.86
C VAL A 66 9.73 4.70 -1.93
N ILE A 67 11.06 4.64 -2.00
CA ILE A 67 11.78 3.92 -3.07
C ILE A 67 12.30 2.58 -2.57
N PHE A 68 12.02 1.54 -3.36
CA PHE A 68 12.64 0.22 -3.29
C PHE A 68 13.72 0.14 -4.37
N PRO A 69 15.00 0.32 -4.04
CA PRO A 69 16.07 0.43 -5.02
C PRO A 69 16.28 -0.82 -5.87
N ALA A 70 16.77 -0.61 -7.09
CA ALA A 70 17.09 -1.64 -8.06
C ALA A 70 18.05 -2.71 -7.53
N GLY A 71 17.84 -3.96 -7.94
CA GLY A 71 18.75 -5.07 -7.65
C GLY A 71 18.66 -5.64 -6.23
N HIS A 72 17.67 -5.22 -5.46
CA HIS A 72 17.42 -5.70 -4.10
C HIS A 72 16.14 -6.54 -4.02
N THR A 73 16.10 -7.46 -3.06
CA THR A 73 14.90 -8.21 -2.69
C THR A 73 14.56 -7.91 -1.23
N PHE A 74 13.52 -7.12 -1.02
CA PHE A 74 13.05 -6.72 0.30
C PHE A 74 11.98 -7.69 0.78
N MET A 75 12.36 -8.65 1.63
CA MET A 75 11.40 -9.56 2.25
C MET A 75 10.72 -8.84 3.42
N SER A 76 9.40 -8.91 3.51
CA SER A 76 8.69 -8.31 4.64
C SER A 76 7.45 -9.08 5.07
N GLY A 77 7.17 -9.02 6.36
CA GLY A 77 5.86 -9.28 6.93
C GLY A 77 4.86 -8.17 6.58
N PRO A 78 3.71 -8.09 7.28
CA PRO A 78 2.66 -7.11 7.01
C PRO A 78 3.16 -5.65 7.11
N VAL A 79 2.76 -4.83 6.12
CA VAL A 79 3.09 -3.40 6.05
C VAL A 79 1.83 -2.59 5.75
N GLU A 80 1.65 -1.50 6.49
CA GLU A 80 0.52 -0.58 6.33
C GLU A 80 0.90 0.62 5.44
N LEU A 81 0.19 0.81 4.33
CA LEU A 81 0.35 1.96 3.45
C LEU A 81 -0.33 3.20 4.02
N LYS A 82 0.23 4.39 3.75
CA LYS A 82 -0.26 5.69 4.24
C LYS A 82 -0.58 6.64 3.09
N SER A 83 -1.44 7.61 3.36
CA SER A 83 -1.90 8.61 2.40
C SER A 83 -0.79 9.45 1.80
N ASN A 84 -0.99 9.86 0.54
CA ASN A 84 -0.11 10.75 -0.21
C ASN A 84 1.28 10.18 -0.49
N VAL A 85 1.42 8.85 -0.53
CA VAL A 85 2.69 8.16 -0.78
C VAL A 85 2.65 7.42 -2.11
N ASP A 86 3.72 7.58 -2.90
CA ASP A 86 4.04 6.75 -4.04
C ASP A 86 5.08 5.69 -3.63
N TYR A 87 4.69 4.43 -3.70
CA TYR A 87 5.54 3.27 -3.44
C TYR A 87 6.21 2.87 -4.75
N HIS A 88 7.43 3.33 -4.94
CA HIS A 88 8.14 3.17 -6.21
C HIS A 88 9.14 2.01 -6.17
N LEU A 89 8.83 0.99 -6.95
CA LEU A 89 9.71 -0.17 -7.12
C LEU A 89 10.58 0.04 -8.37
N GLU A 90 11.87 0.28 -8.19
CA GLU A 90 12.79 0.40 -9.31
C GLU A 90 12.93 -0.92 -10.07
N VAL A 91 13.41 -0.85 -11.30
CA VAL A 91 13.62 -2.04 -12.15
C VAL A 91 14.51 -3.07 -11.43
N ASN A 92 14.13 -4.35 -11.49
CA ASN A 92 14.82 -5.45 -10.79
C ASN A 92 14.82 -5.33 -9.24
N SER A 93 14.00 -4.48 -8.65
CA SER A 93 13.68 -4.59 -7.23
C SER A 93 12.54 -5.60 -7.03
N THR A 94 12.57 -6.29 -5.90
CA THR A 94 11.48 -7.19 -5.50
C THR A 94 11.04 -6.90 -4.08
N TRP A 95 9.74 -6.70 -3.86
CA TRP A 95 9.13 -6.71 -2.55
C TRP A 95 8.51 -8.10 -2.36
N LEU A 96 9.07 -8.90 -1.44
CA LEU A 96 8.80 -10.33 -1.25
C LEU A 96 8.03 -10.58 0.04
N ALA A 97 6.95 -11.37 -0.01
CA ALA A 97 6.25 -11.76 1.20
C ALA A 97 7.09 -12.71 2.07
N ASN A 98 7.17 -12.41 3.36
CA ASN A 98 7.81 -13.28 4.35
C ASN A 98 6.98 -14.57 4.51
N PRO A 99 7.58 -15.76 4.37
CA PRO A 99 6.87 -17.03 4.43
C PRO A 99 6.47 -17.47 5.85
N ASP A 100 6.79 -16.72 6.89
CA ASP A 100 6.38 -17.03 8.26
C ASP A 100 4.88 -16.75 8.45
N GLU A 101 4.09 -17.80 8.46
CA GLU A 101 2.63 -17.73 8.59
C GLU A 101 2.17 -17.07 9.90
N SER A 102 2.97 -17.16 10.95
CA SER A 102 2.60 -16.70 12.29
C SER A 102 2.48 -15.17 12.43
N ILE A 103 3.06 -14.43 11.49
CA ILE A 103 3.05 -12.96 11.50
C ILE A 103 1.81 -12.34 10.83
N TYR A 104 1.03 -13.15 10.10
CA TYR A 104 -0.18 -12.70 9.42
C TYR A 104 -1.39 -12.89 10.32
N THR A 105 -1.78 -11.85 11.06
CA THR A 105 -2.80 -11.92 12.12
C THR A 105 -4.06 -11.10 11.83
N LEU A 106 -4.07 -10.29 10.76
CA LEU A 106 -5.19 -9.43 10.40
C LEU A 106 -5.83 -9.91 9.10
N SER A 107 -7.09 -10.34 9.17
CA SER A 107 -7.87 -10.73 7.99
C SER A 107 -8.29 -9.51 7.15
N ALA A 108 -8.34 -9.71 5.84
CA ALA A 108 -8.99 -8.78 4.90
C ALA A 108 -10.52 -8.85 4.99
N PHE A 109 -11.06 -9.93 5.50
CA PHE A 109 -12.49 -10.12 5.66
C PHE A 109 -12.97 -9.59 7.01
N GLY A 110 -14.23 -9.14 7.06
CA GLY A 110 -14.84 -8.67 8.30
C GLY A 110 -14.83 -9.75 9.38
N GLU A 111 -14.83 -9.32 10.65
CA GLU A 111 -14.83 -10.20 11.82
C GLU A 111 -13.57 -11.07 11.99
N ASN A 112 -12.50 -10.78 11.22
CA ASN A 112 -11.23 -11.50 11.29
C ASN A 112 -11.41 -13.04 11.27
N ARG A 113 -12.07 -13.54 10.22
CA ARG A 113 -12.53 -14.93 10.08
C ARG A 113 -11.44 -15.99 9.97
N GLY A 114 -10.18 -15.65 10.16
CA GLY A 114 -9.08 -16.60 10.12
C GLY A 114 -8.66 -17.00 8.70
N GLU A 115 -9.08 -16.26 7.67
CA GLU A 115 -8.68 -16.47 6.28
C GLU A 115 -8.41 -15.14 5.58
N GLY A 116 -7.70 -15.15 4.46
CA GLY A 116 -7.41 -13.97 3.65
C GLY A 116 -6.66 -12.90 4.44
N MET A 117 -5.49 -13.26 4.95
CA MET A 117 -4.68 -12.36 5.77
C MET A 117 -4.16 -11.18 4.96
N LYS A 118 -3.78 -10.09 5.62
CA LYS A 118 -3.24 -8.90 4.97
C LYS A 118 -1.72 -8.94 4.97
N TRP A 119 -1.12 -8.67 3.83
CA TRP A 119 0.31 -8.39 3.73
C TRP A 119 0.58 -6.90 3.50
N ILE A 120 0.43 -6.39 2.29
CA ILE A 120 0.52 -4.96 2.01
C ILE A 120 -0.90 -4.40 2.05
N TRP A 121 -1.17 -3.51 2.98
CA TRP A 121 -2.56 -3.10 3.19
C TRP A 121 -2.71 -1.64 3.63
N CYS A 122 -3.90 -1.09 3.45
CA CYS A 122 -4.31 0.16 4.08
C CYS A 122 -5.82 0.20 4.30
N LYS A 123 -6.23 1.13 5.16
CA LYS A 123 -7.64 1.42 5.38
C LYS A 123 -7.86 2.92 5.47
N ASP A 124 -8.93 3.40 4.78
CA ASP A 124 -9.39 4.79 4.79
C ASP A 124 -8.25 5.80 4.45
N GLN A 125 -7.46 5.46 3.43
CA GLN A 125 -6.35 6.28 2.93
C GLN A 125 -6.72 6.97 1.60
N ARG A 126 -5.90 7.92 1.17
CA ARG A 126 -6.10 8.64 -0.10
C ARG A 126 -4.77 8.92 -0.81
N ASN A 127 -4.86 9.10 -2.13
CA ASN A 127 -3.71 9.41 -2.98
C ASN A 127 -2.59 8.38 -2.80
N ILE A 128 -2.93 7.09 -2.94
CA ILE A 128 -1.99 5.98 -2.91
C ILE A 128 -1.53 5.70 -4.33
N SER A 129 -0.23 5.65 -4.56
CA SER A 129 0.35 5.18 -5.82
C SER A 129 1.32 4.03 -5.57
N ILE A 130 1.28 3.02 -6.44
CA ILE A 130 2.26 1.93 -6.51
C ILE A 130 2.78 1.94 -7.93
N THR A 131 4.05 2.27 -8.11
CA THR A 131 4.62 2.56 -9.43
C THR A 131 5.99 1.91 -9.65
N GLY A 132 6.50 2.01 -10.86
CA GLY A 132 7.83 1.52 -11.24
C GLY A 132 7.78 0.25 -12.06
N GLN A 133 8.95 -0.39 -12.25
CA GLN A 133 9.12 -1.59 -13.06
C GLN A 133 9.66 -2.77 -12.24
N GLY A 134 9.57 -2.66 -10.91
CA GLY A 134 9.91 -3.74 -10.00
C GLY A 134 8.77 -4.74 -9.81
N THR A 135 8.98 -5.67 -8.88
CA THR A 135 8.08 -6.79 -8.64
C THR A 135 7.56 -6.78 -7.19
N ILE A 136 6.27 -7.03 -7.03
CA ILE A 136 5.66 -7.43 -5.75
C ILE A 136 5.39 -8.93 -5.85
N ASP A 137 6.06 -9.74 -5.03
CA ASP A 137 6.00 -11.21 -5.07
C ASP A 137 5.35 -11.74 -3.79
N GLY A 138 4.15 -12.27 -3.93
CA GLY A 138 3.39 -12.83 -2.81
C GLY A 138 3.94 -14.12 -2.24
N ASN A 139 5.02 -14.70 -2.85
CA ASN A 139 5.68 -15.91 -2.39
C ASN A 139 4.72 -17.10 -2.17
N GLY A 140 3.66 -17.18 -2.95
CA GLY A 140 2.48 -18.01 -2.70
C GLY A 140 2.78 -19.49 -2.46
N ILE A 141 3.76 -20.05 -3.17
CA ILE A 141 4.13 -21.47 -3.01
C ILE A 141 4.64 -21.76 -1.59
N ALA A 142 5.31 -20.79 -0.96
CA ALA A 142 5.82 -20.97 0.40
C ALA A 142 4.71 -21.19 1.44
N PHE A 143 3.47 -20.81 1.12
CA PHE A 143 2.28 -21.00 1.94
C PHE A 143 1.50 -22.28 1.60
N MET A 144 1.95 -23.05 0.61
CA MET A 144 1.28 -24.28 0.16
C MET A 144 1.94 -25.53 0.74
N GLY A 145 1.16 -26.62 0.75
CA GLY A 145 1.63 -27.97 1.01
C GLY A 145 2.23 -28.64 -0.21
N GLU A 146 1.96 -29.94 -0.41
CA GLU A 146 2.48 -30.73 -1.52
C GLU A 146 1.88 -30.28 -2.87
N GLU A 147 2.72 -30.27 -3.90
CA GLU A 147 2.28 -30.05 -5.26
C GLU A 147 1.63 -31.30 -5.84
N LEU A 148 0.37 -31.19 -6.23
CA LEU A 148 -0.40 -32.22 -6.92
C LEU A 148 -0.40 -31.97 -8.44
N LEU A 149 -1.07 -32.86 -9.19
CA LEU A 149 -1.16 -32.75 -10.65
C LEU A 149 -1.79 -31.40 -11.08
N ASP A 150 -2.91 -31.04 -10.47
CA ASP A 150 -3.72 -29.88 -10.88
C ASP A 150 -3.84 -28.78 -9.82
N SER A 151 -3.22 -28.97 -8.64
CA SER A 151 -3.33 -28.02 -7.51
C SER A 151 -2.16 -28.17 -6.55
N TYR A 152 -2.12 -27.27 -5.55
CA TYR A 152 -1.35 -27.49 -4.33
C TYR A 152 -2.30 -27.87 -3.19
N GLU A 153 -1.84 -28.75 -2.31
CA GLU A 153 -2.49 -28.93 -1.02
C GLU A 153 -2.36 -27.64 -0.18
N LEU A 154 -3.33 -27.39 0.68
CA LEU A 154 -3.14 -26.44 1.77
C LEU A 154 -2.24 -27.11 2.82
N LYS A 155 -1.32 -26.36 3.40
CA LYS A 155 -0.56 -26.86 4.54
C LYS A 155 -1.51 -27.34 5.62
N GLU A 156 -1.12 -28.42 6.30
CA GLU A 156 -1.84 -28.87 7.49
C GLU A 156 -1.73 -27.78 8.58
N LEU A 157 -2.84 -27.14 8.86
CA LEU A 157 -2.90 -26.03 9.79
C LEU A 157 -3.02 -26.57 11.22
N LYS A 158 -2.33 -25.95 12.16
CA LYS A 158 -2.48 -26.25 13.60
C LYS A 158 -3.90 -25.98 14.07
N ASP A 159 -4.55 -24.98 13.49
CA ASP A 159 -5.96 -24.64 13.66
C ASP A 159 -6.66 -24.77 12.30
N PRO A 160 -7.54 -25.76 12.10
CA PRO A 160 -8.21 -25.97 10.81
C PRO A 160 -9.20 -24.83 10.45
N THR A 161 -9.47 -23.93 11.37
CA THR A 161 -10.31 -22.75 11.14
C THR A 161 -9.51 -21.52 10.70
N PHE A 162 -8.17 -21.62 10.65
CA PHE A 162 -7.29 -20.50 10.35
C PHE A 162 -6.47 -20.80 9.09
N ASP A 163 -6.70 -20.00 8.04
CA ASP A 163 -5.91 -20.01 6.80
C ASP A 163 -4.99 -18.77 6.76
N PRO A 164 -3.68 -18.92 7.02
CA PRO A 164 -2.76 -17.81 7.14
C PRO A 164 -2.36 -17.18 5.81
N ARG A 165 -2.81 -17.73 4.69
CA ARG A 165 -2.43 -17.23 3.35
C ARG A 165 -2.80 -15.76 3.17
N PRO A 166 -1.82 -14.87 2.88
CA PRO A 166 -2.13 -13.45 2.73
C PRO A 166 -2.62 -13.09 1.32
N HIS A 167 -3.49 -12.10 1.27
CA HIS A 167 -3.66 -11.27 0.07
C HIS A 167 -2.38 -10.48 -0.16
N VAL A 168 -2.02 -10.25 -1.42
CA VAL A 168 -0.81 -9.45 -1.73
C VAL A 168 -1.07 -7.97 -1.42
N LEU A 169 -2.14 -7.41 -1.98
CA LEU A 169 -2.57 -6.03 -1.76
C LEU A 169 -4.01 -6.02 -1.22
N THR A 170 -4.23 -5.46 -0.04
CA THR A 170 -5.56 -5.23 0.53
C THR A 170 -5.80 -3.75 0.72
N LEU A 171 -6.59 -3.15 -0.15
CA LEU A 171 -6.80 -1.70 -0.22
C LEU A 171 -8.25 -1.39 0.13
N MET A 172 -8.47 -0.86 1.34
CA MET A 172 -9.81 -0.66 1.93
C MET A 172 -10.13 0.83 2.02
N GLY A 173 -11.27 1.27 1.46
CA GLY A 173 -11.74 2.64 1.55
C GLY A 173 -10.76 3.67 0.95
N VAL A 174 -10.01 3.30 -0.08
CA VAL A 174 -9.01 4.20 -0.68
C VAL A 174 -9.67 5.15 -1.67
N GLU A 175 -9.40 6.44 -1.51
CA GLU A 175 -9.74 7.48 -2.49
C GLU A 175 -8.52 7.81 -3.35
N HIS A 176 -8.66 7.81 -4.67
CA HIS A 176 -7.59 8.09 -5.64
C HIS A 176 -6.41 7.11 -5.54
N LEU A 177 -6.67 5.86 -5.95
CA LEU A 177 -5.68 4.81 -6.05
C LEU A 177 -5.07 4.76 -7.46
N GLN A 178 -3.76 4.59 -7.55
CA GLN A 178 -3.07 4.31 -8.80
C GLN A 178 -2.09 3.14 -8.63
N ILE A 179 -2.19 2.11 -9.49
CA ILE A 179 -1.20 1.02 -9.59
C ILE A 179 -0.73 0.97 -11.05
N ARG A 180 0.57 1.15 -11.30
CA ARG A 180 1.10 1.27 -12.67
C ARG A 180 2.41 0.56 -12.88
N ASP A 181 2.49 -0.12 -14.03
CA ASP A 181 3.71 -0.62 -14.67
C ASP A 181 4.50 -1.66 -13.85
N VAL A 182 4.05 -1.98 -12.64
CA VAL A 182 4.66 -2.99 -11.77
C VAL A 182 4.27 -4.41 -12.19
N THR A 183 5.11 -5.37 -11.83
CA THR A 183 4.74 -6.79 -11.83
C THR A 183 4.23 -7.18 -10.44
N VAL A 184 3.05 -7.79 -10.37
CA VAL A 184 2.52 -8.42 -9.16
C VAL A 184 2.40 -9.91 -9.43
N ARG A 185 2.94 -10.78 -8.57
CA ARG A 185 2.93 -12.20 -8.88
C ARG A 185 2.85 -13.10 -7.65
N ASN A 186 2.58 -14.39 -7.91
CA ASN A 186 2.66 -15.46 -6.93
C ASN A 186 1.83 -15.19 -5.66
N GLY A 187 0.60 -14.71 -5.80
CA GLY A 187 -0.32 -14.55 -4.67
C GLY A 187 -0.56 -15.90 -3.98
N ALA A 188 -0.58 -15.91 -2.65
CA ALA A 188 -0.94 -17.07 -1.87
C ALA A 188 -2.46 -17.22 -1.73
N TYR A 189 -3.18 -16.13 -1.88
CA TYR A 189 -4.64 -15.98 -1.86
C TYR A 189 -5.01 -14.89 -2.89
N TRP A 190 -6.09 -14.13 -2.74
CA TRP A 190 -6.45 -13.03 -3.66
C TRP A 190 -5.30 -12.02 -3.79
N THR A 191 -4.98 -11.61 -5.02
CA THR A 191 -3.78 -10.84 -5.25
C THR A 191 -3.99 -9.35 -5.02
N VAL A 192 -4.93 -8.72 -5.72
CA VAL A 192 -5.27 -7.30 -5.55
C VAL A 192 -6.72 -7.19 -5.11
N HIS A 193 -6.95 -6.89 -3.86
CA HIS A 193 -8.28 -6.77 -3.29
C HIS A 193 -8.62 -5.30 -3.00
N LEU A 194 -9.54 -4.74 -3.79
CA LEU A 194 -10.09 -3.39 -3.63
C LEU A 194 -11.40 -3.47 -2.88
N ILE A 195 -11.48 -2.89 -1.69
CA ILE A 195 -12.67 -2.92 -0.84
C ILE A 195 -13.18 -1.50 -0.62
N GLY A 196 -14.35 -1.16 -1.17
CA GLY A 196 -14.95 0.16 -0.98
C GLY A 196 -14.09 1.33 -1.49
N CYS A 197 -13.21 1.08 -2.45
CA CYS A 197 -12.37 2.11 -3.04
C CYS A 197 -13.16 3.01 -3.99
N HIS A 198 -12.73 4.27 -4.11
CA HIS A 198 -13.30 5.22 -5.03
C HIS A 198 -12.21 5.87 -5.89
N ASP A 199 -12.42 5.89 -7.22
CA ASP A 199 -11.47 6.42 -8.19
C ASP A 199 -10.13 5.67 -8.17
N ALA A 200 -10.18 4.39 -8.59
CA ALA A 200 -9.02 3.51 -8.67
C ALA A 200 -8.61 3.26 -10.12
N SER A 201 -7.33 3.37 -10.43
CA SER A 201 -6.76 3.08 -11.75
C SER A 201 -5.64 2.05 -11.64
N ILE A 202 -5.80 0.92 -12.34
CA ILE A 202 -4.80 -0.14 -12.47
C ILE A 202 -4.41 -0.24 -13.93
N ILE A 203 -3.19 0.18 -14.29
CA ILE A 203 -2.82 0.38 -15.69
C ILE A 203 -1.43 -0.21 -15.97
N GLY A 204 -1.31 -1.00 -17.02
CA GLY A 204 -0.04 -1.50 -17.54
C GLY A 204 0.66 -2.52 -16.64
N ILE A 205 -0.02 -3.08 -15.65
CA ILE A 205 0.58 -4.07 -14.76
C ILE A 205 0.65 -5.45 -15.40
N SER A 206 1.64 -6.25 -14.97
CA SER A 206 1.66 -7.70 -15.21
C SER A 206 1.30 -8.41 -13.92
N LEU A 207 0.17 -9.12 -13.89
CA LEU A 207 -0.25 -9.93 -12.75
C LEU A 207 -0.10 -11.41 -13.12
N LEU A 208 0.82 -12.11 -12.46
CA LEU A 208 1.30 -13.44 -12.86
C LEU A 208 1.23 -14.43 -11.70
N ASN A 209 0.08 -15.05 -11.49
CA ASN A 209 -0.10 -16.04 -10.44
C ASN A 209 0.21 -17.47 -10.90
N ASN A 210 0.54 -18.32 -9.95
CA ASN A 210 0.62 -19.76 -10.16
C ASN A 210 -0.80 -20.32 -10.34
N LEU A 211 -1.03 -21.05 -11.44
CA LEU A 211 -2.34 -21.58 -11.83
C LEU A 211 -2.86 -22.70 -10.93
N LYS A 212 -2.00 -23.27 -10.09
CA LYS A 212 -2.36 -24.39 -9.18
C LYS A 212 -2.72 -23.91 -7.77
N ILE A 213 -2.52 -22.62 -7.45
CA ILE A 213 -2.89 -22.06 -6.14
C ILE A 213 -4.37 -21.73 -6.17
N ARG A 214 -5.15 -22.40 -5.33
CA ARG A 214 -6.58 -22.14 -5.18
C ARG A 214 -6.84 -20.76 -4.55
N ASN A 215 -7.94 -20.12 -4.97
CA ASN A 215 -8.27 -18.74 -4.60
C ASN A 215 -7.14 -17.76 -4.99
N GLY A 216 -6.41 -18.08 -6.03
CA GLY A 216 -5.36 -17.21 -6.56
C GLY A 216 -5.91 -16.16 -7.52
N ASP A 217 -7.01 -15.49 -7.12
CA ASP A 217 -7.67 -14.46 -7.92
C ASP A 217 -6.71 -13.31 -8.24
N GLY A 218 -6.89 -12.69 -9.40
CA GLY A 218 -6.07 -11.58 -9.84
C GLY A 218 -6.48 -10.26 -9.19
N ILE A 219 -7.60 -9.67 -9.64
CA ILE A 219 -8.10 -8.40 -9.14
C ILE A 219 -9.54 -8.56 -8.70
N ASP A 220 -9.79 -8.42 -7.41
CA ASP A 220 -11.09 -8.46 -6.78
C ASP A 220 -11.59 -7.06 -6.50
N ILE A 221 -12.69 -6.68 -7.15
CA ILE A 221 -13.32 -5.36 -7.01
C ILE A 221 -14.55 -5.54 -6.11
N ASP A 222 -14.40 -5.19 -4.81
CA ASP A 222 -15.42 -5.36 -3.81
C ASP A 222 -15.97 -4.00 -3.37
N HIS A 223 -17.29 -3.76 -3.51
CA HIS A 223 -17.97 -2.51 -3.17
C HIS A 223 -17.30 -1.22 -3.68
N SER A 224 -16.39 -1.32 -4.65
CA SER A 224 -15.62 -0.20 -5.16
C SER A 224 -16.30 0.49 -6.34
N THR A 225 -16.02 1.77 -6.55
CA THR A 225 -16.65 2.59 -7.59
C THR A 225 -15.59 3.34 -8.41
N LYS A 226 -15.92 3.65 -9.68
CA LYS A 226 -15.00 4.32 -10.64
C LYS A 226 -13.65 3.60 -10.77
N VAL A 227 -13.70 2.27 -10.88
CA VAL A 227 -12.50 1.47 -11.10
C VAL A 227 -12.20 1.37 -12.58
N ARG A 228 -10.97 1.68 -12.97
CA ARG A 228 -10.45 1.50 -14.32
C ARG A 228 -9.30 0.51 -14.30
N ILE A 229 -9.41 -0.54 -15.12
CA ILE A 229 -8.33 -1.50 -15.40
C ILE A 229 -8.06 -1.44 -16.89
N ALA A 230 -6.81 -1.16 -17.27
CA ALA A 230 -6.44 -1.02 -18.68
C ALA A 230 -5.00 -1.50 -18.95
N ASP A 231 -4.78 -2.01 -20.15
CA ASP A 231 -3.45 -2.40 -20.66
C ASP A 231 -2.70 -3.38 -19.74
N CYS A 232 -3.44 -4.23 -19.02
CA CYS A 232 -2.89 -5.20 -18.08
C CYS A 232 -2.74 -6.58 -18.72
N TYR A 233 -1.71 -7.30 -18.32
CA TYR A 233 -1.56 -8.73 -18.61
C TYR A 233 -1.83 -9.52 -17.33
N ILE A 234 -2.85 -10.38 -17.32
CA ILE A 234 -3.29 -11.09 -16.12
C ILE A 234 -3.34 -12.60 -16.37
N THR A 235 -2.63 -13.34 -15.54
CA THR A 235 -2.70 -14.81 -15.44
C THR A 235 -3.04 -15.16 -14.01
N SER A 236 -4.08 -15.95 -13.78
CA SER A 236 -4.61 -16.25 -12.46
C SER A 236 -5.03 -17.70 -12.33
N GLY A 237 -4.91 -18.26 -11.13
CA GLY A 237 -5.33 -19.63 -10.82
C GLY A 237 -6.84 -19.74 -10.54
N ASP A 238 -7.52 -18.60 -10.36
CA ASP A 238 -8.96 -18.47 -10.19
C ASP A 238 -9.42 -17.29 -11.08
N ASP A 239 -10.34 -16.45 -10.64
CA ASP A 239 -10.84 -15.31 -11.42
C ASP A 239 -9.74 -14.30 -11.75
N CYS A 240 -9.52 -13.96 -13.02
CA CYS A 240 -8.56 -12.92 -13.40
C CYS A 240 -9.00 -11.53 -12.92
N ILE A 241 -10.28 -11.20 -13.11
CA ILE A 241 -10.93 -9.99 -12.60
C ILE A 241 -12.32 -10.39 -12.11
N CYS A 242 -12.61 -10.13 -10.86
CA CYS A 242 -13.88 -10.49 -10.24
C CYS A 242 -14.57 -9.29 -9.59
N LEU A 243 -15.87 -9.20 -9.77
CA LEU A 243 -16.71 -8.26 -9.03
C LEU A 243 -17.26 -8.97 -7.80
N LYS A 244 -16.87 -8.52 -6.63
CA LYS A 244 -17.36 -9.05 -5.34
C LYS A 244 -18.38 -8.08 -4.74
N ASN A 245 -19.22 -8.59 -3.87
CA ASN A 245 -20.18 -7.81 -3.08
C ASN A 245 -20.41 -8.54 -1.76
N ARG A 246 -19.37 -8.69 -0.99
CA ARG A 246 -19.41 -9.40 0.30
C ARG A 246 -20.19 -8.57 1.31
N ARG A 247 -21.08 -9.21 2.06
CA ARG A 247 -21.96 -8.52 3.03
C ARG A 247 -21.24 -8.07 4.31
N GLU A 248 -19.97 -8.43 4.44
CA GLU A 248 -19.18 -8.16 5.62
C GLU A 248 -18.54 -6.76 5.66
N TYR A 249 -18.80 -5.93 4.66
CA TYR A 249 -18.25 -4.56 4.54
C TYR A 249 -19.35 -3.50 4.59
#